data_571d06d419f98e012ad5147da3170b0b
#
_entry.id   571d06d419f98e012ad5147da3170b0b
#
_cell.length_a   1.000
_cell.length_b   1.000
_cell.length_c   1.000
_cell.angle_alpha   90.00
_cell.angle_beta   90.00
_cell.angle_gamma   90.00
#
_symmetry.space_group_name_H-M   'P 1'
#
loop_
_entity.id
_entity.type
_entity.pdbx_description
1 polymer ?
#
loop_
_entity_poly.entity_id
_entity_poly.type
_entity_poly.pdbx_seq_one_letter_code
_entity_poly.pdbx_strand_id
1 'polypeptide(L)'
;MVYVPYHVRENQWEYKTVRAPNGEFGHPEHLRALIRQEARTGWIMIEKMNDWQVRFKRPRDAYHWDNGLPPEIDPYRTVYGLSDQVNWLHALILAAGVFFVIFAVVIVVMVTSMP
;
A
#
# COMPACT_ATOMS: atom_id res chain seq x y z
N MET A 1 7.49 0.69 16.37
CA MET A 1 8.65 1.48 15.93
C MET A 1 9.91 0.65 16.05
N VAL A 2 10.66 0.52 14.96
CA VAL A 2 11.90 -0.26 14.97
C VAL A 2 13.00 0.58 15.60
N TYR A 3 13.72 0.00 16.56
CA TYR A 3 14.87 0.68 17.16
C TYR A 3 16.04 0.67 16.20
N VAL A 4 16.59 1.85 15.91
CA VAL A 4 17.78 2.00 15.07
C VAL A 4 18.98 2.27 15.98
N PRO A 5 20.01 1.42 15.95
CA PRO A 5 21.21 1.67 16.74
C PRO A 5 21.87 2.98 16.36
N TYR A 6 22.26 3.76 17.36
CA TYR A 6 22.87 5.07 17.17
C TYR A 6 24.15 5.03 16.32
N HIS A 7 24.87 3.90 16.34
CA HIS A 7 26.19 3.77 15.71
C HIS A 7 26.17 2.94 14.44
N VAL A 8 25.04 2.87 13.72
CA VAL A 8 24.97 2.20 12.41
C VAL A 8 25.84 2.99 11.42
N ARG A 9 26.81 2.30 10.83
CA ARG A 9 27.73 2.90 9.85
C ARG A 9 27.01 3.12 8.51
N GLU A 10 27.53 4.06 7.71
CA GLU A 10 26.95 4.39 6.40
C GLU A 10 26.78 3.17 5.49
N ASN A 11 27.74 2.24 5.47
CA ASN A 11 27.67 1.03 4.66
C ASN A 11 26.74 -0.05 5.22
N GLN A 12 26.15 0.18 6.39
CA GLN A 12 25.19 -0.73 7.03
C GLN A 12 23.73 -0.31 6.81
N TRP A 13 23.50 0.70 6.02
CA TRP A 13 22.17 1.16 5.62
C TRP A 13 21.81 0.65 4.24
N GLU A 14 20.56 0.34 4.04
CA GLU A 14 19.99 0.18 2.71
C GLU A 14 18.98 1.29 2.45
N TYR A 15 18.76 1.59 1.17
CA TYR A 15 17.96 2.73 0.74
C TYR A 15 16.94 2.29 -0.28
N LYS A 16 15.78 2.97 -0.29
CA LYS A 16 14.82 2.84 -1.37
C LYS A 16 14.10 4.16 -1.60
N THR A 17 13.57 4.34 -2.79
CA THR A 17 12.70 5.45 -3.14
C THR A 17 11.31 4.90 -3.40
N VAL A 18 10.30 5.45 -2.70
CA VAL A 18 8.91 5.10 -2.94
C VAL A 18 8.28 6.18 -3.82
N ARG A 19 7.62 5.75 -4.89
CA ARG A 19 6.98 6.63 -5.85
C ARG A 19 5.47 6.48 -5.77
N ALA A 20 4.78 7.61 -5.96
CA ALA A 20 3.33 7.61 -6.06
C ALA A 20 2.91 8.32 -7.35
N PRO A 21 2.00 7.74 -8.13
CA PRO A 21 1.45 8.46 -9.28
C PRO A 21 0.61 9.65 -8.82
N ASN A 22 0.48 10.66 -9.69
CA ASN A 22 -0.42 11.79 -9.50
C ASN A 22 -0.09 12.71 -8.31
N GLY A 23 1.17 12.73 -7.85
CA GLY A 23 1.60 13.68 -6.82
C GLY A 23 0.93 13.46 -5.45
N GLU A 24 0.62 12.22 -5.08
CA GLU A 24 -0.11 11.91 -3.85
C GLU A 24 0.58 12.41 -2.58
N PHE A 25 1.91 12.50 -2.58
CA PHE A 25 2.65 12.95 -1.40
C PHE A 25 2.60 14.47 -1.17
N GLY A 26 1.96 15.20 -2.09
CA GLY A 26 1.58 16.58 -1.84
C GLY A 26 0.48 16.72 -0.79
N HIS A 27 -0.26 15.64 -0.49
CA HIS A 27 -1.26 15.61 0.58
C HIS A 27 -0.60 15.09 1.87
N PRO A 28 -0.59 15.89 2.95
CA PRO A 28 0.08 15.49 4.20
C PRO A 28 -0.42 14.19 4.79
N GLU A 29 -1.71 13.87 4.66
CA GLU A 29 -2.28 12.62 5.17
C GLU A 29 -1.76 11.40 4.43
N HIS A 30 -1.53 11.50 3.13
CA HIS A 30 -0.96 10.41 2.33
C HIS A 30 0.50 10.18 2.69
N LEU A 31 1.26 11.26 2.89
CA LEU A 31 2.65 11.17 3.31
C LEU A 31 2.76 10.53 4.70
N ARG A 32 1.93 10.94 5.65
CA ARG A 32 1.93 10.34 6.99
C ARG A 32 1.55 8.86 6.96
N ALA A 33 0.59 8.49 6.13
CA ALA A 33 0.21 7.09 5.96
C ALA A 33 1.37 6.27 5.41
N LEU A 34 2.09 6.78 4.42
CA LEU A 34 3.28 6.13 3.87
C LEU A 34 4.34 5.93 4.95
N ILE A 35 4.66 6.97 5.70
CA ILE A 35 5.67 6.90 6.76
C ILE A 35 5.31 5.81 7.77
N ARG A 36 4.05 5.73 8.19
CA ARG A 36 3.60 4.70 9.14
C ARG A 36 3.69 3.30 8.56
N GLN A 37 3.30 3.13 7.31
CA GLN A 37 3.34 1.83 6.64
C GLN A 37 4.78 1.34 6.49
N GLU A 38 5.68 2.20 6.07
CA GLU A 38 7.08 1.84 5.90
C GLU A 38 7.80 1.59 7.23
N ALA A 39 7.38 2.27 8.29
CA ALA A 39 7.94 2.05 9.62
C ALA A 39 7.69 0.63 10.15
N ARG A 40 6.64 -0.06 9.69
CA ARG A 40 6.37 -1.44 10.08
C ARG A 40 7.50 -2.39 9.73
N THR A 41 8.21 -2.10 8.66
CA THR A 41 9.33 -2.92 8.18
C THR A 41 10.68 -2.27 8.44
N GLY A 42 10.72 -1.24 9.28
CA GLY A 42 11.94 -0.60 9.74
C GLY A 42 12.44 0.55 8.89
N TRP A 43 11.70 0.95 7.87
CA TRP A 43 12.10 2.05 7.00
C TRP A 43 11.84 3.40 7.65
N ILE A 44 12.83 4.28 7.58
CA ILE A 44 12.82 5.62 8.13
C ILE A 44 12.90 6.61 6.97
N MET A 45 12.01 7.59 6.95
CA MET A 45 12.03 8.62 5.92
C MET A 45 13.28 9.48 6.06
N ILE A 46 14.03 9.63 4.96
CA ILE A 46 15.18 10.55 4.88
C ILE A 46 14.70 11.92 4.41
N GLU A 47 14.01 11.94 3.27
CA GLU A 47 13.54 13.19 2.67
C GLU A 47 12.37 12.95 1.72
N LYS A 48 11.52 13.95 1.60
CA LYS A 48 10.53 14.06 0.54
C LYS A 48 11.20 14.80 -0.61
N MET A 49 11.48 14.08 -1.72
CA MET A 49 12.16 14.67 -2.86
C MET A 49 11.24 15.60 -3.64
N ASN A 50 9.97 15.21 -3.78
CA ASN A 50 8.91 15.98 -4.43
C ASN A 50 7.55 15.34 -4.09
N ASP A 51 6.46 15.79 -4.72
CA ASP A 51 5.13 15.29 -4.40
C ASP A 51 4.87 13.85 -4.83
N TRP A 52 5.80 13.22 -5.54
CA TRP A 52 5.64 11.86 -6.05
C TRP A 52 6.82 10.93 -5.73
N GLN A 53 7.81 11.40 -4.95
CA GLN A 53 8.98 10.60 -4.56
C GLN A 53 9.37 10.89 -3.12
N VAL A 54 9.58 9.83 -2.33
CA VAL A 54 10.06 9.91 -0.95
C VAL A 54 11.16 8.86 -0.76
N ARG A 55 12.28 9.25 -0.15
CA ARG A 55 13.40 8.37 0.12
C ARG A 55 13.37 7.86 1.55
N PHE A 56 13.70 6.59 1.68
CA PHE A 56 13.78 5.88 2.95
C PHE A 56 15.11 5.18 3.11
N LYS A 57 15.49 4.95 4.35
CA LYS A 57 16.63 4.09 4.71
C LYS A 57 16.21 3.16 5.84
N ARG A 58 16.90 2.02 5.95
CA ARG A 58 16.82 1.16 7.14
C ARG A 58 18.15 0.43 7.33
N PRO A 59 18.45 -0.05 8.57
CA PRO A 59 19.61 -0.90 8.78
C PRO A 59 19.52 -2.16 7.91
N ARG A 60 20.62 -2.57 7.29
CA ARG A 60 20.63 -3.79 6.47
C ARG A 60 20.21 -5.02 7.25
N ASP A 61 20.55 -5.08 8.54
CA ASP A 61 20.18 -6.19 9.40
C ASP A 61 18.66 -6.36 9.57
N ALA A 62 17.88 -5.34 9.24
CA ALA A 62 16.42 -5.40 9.34
C ALA A 62 15.81 -6.45 8.42
N TYR A 63 16.49 -6.87 7.35
CA TYR A 63 15.99 -7.90 6.45
C TYR A 63 15.71 -9.22 7.16
N HIS A 64 16.39 -9.51 8.27
CA HIS A 64 16.15 -10.72 9.06
C HIS A 64 14.73 -10.82 9.60
N TRP A 65 14.06 -9.68 9.77
CA TRP A 65 12.69 -9.61 10.26
C TRP A 65 11.65 -9.83 9.17
N ASP A 66 12.05 -9.77 7.90
CA ASP A 66 11.14 -9.81 6.75
C ASP A 66 10.49 -11.20 6.59
N ASN A 67 11.16 -12.25 7.06
CA ASN A 67 10.64 -13.62 6.97
C ASN A 67 9.35 -13.84 7.76
N GLY A 68 9.10 -13.04 8.80
CA GLY A 68 7.90 -13.14 9.62
C GLY A 68 6.74 -12.29 9.13
N LEU A 69 6.88 -11.58 8.00
CA LEU A 69 5.87 -10.69 7.48
C LEU A 69 4.75 -11.46 6.76
N PRO A 70 3.49 -10.95 6.84
CA PRO A 70 2.41 -11.46 6.00
C PRO A 70 2.74 -11.29 4.51
N PRO A 71 2.18 -12.15 3.62
CA PRO A 71 2.45 -12.05 2.18
C PRO A 71 2.06 -10.73 1.54
N GLU A 72 1.10 -10.01 2.13
CA GLU A 72 0.61 -8.73 1.63
C GLU A 72 1.61 -7.59 1.84
N ILE A 73 2.56 -7.78 2.75
CA ILE A 73 3.53 -6.73 3.08
C ILE A 73 4.84 -7.01 2.36
N ASP A 74 5.19 -6.14 1.43
CA ASP A 74 6.46 -6.17 0.73
C ASP A 74 7.37 -5.07 1.30
N PRO A 75 8.43 -5.42 2.05
CA PRO A 75 9.33 -4.41 2.61
C PRO A 75 10.14 -3.66 1.56
N TYR A 76 10.27 -4.21 0.36
CA TYR A 76 11.00 -3.59 -0.75
C TYR A 76 10.09 -2.91 -1.76
N ARG A 77 8.85 -2.66 -1.39
CA ARG A 77 7.93 -1.97 -2.27
C ARG A 77 8.45 -0.56 -2.61
N THR A 78 8.32 -0.18 -3.88
CA THR A 78 8.75 1.12 -4.39
C THR A 78 7.62 1.93 -5.01
N VAL A 79 6.40 1.42 -4.99
CA VAL A 79 5.22 2.11 -5.52
C VAL A 79 4.15 2.14 -4.44
N TYR A 80 3.63 3.34 -4.18
CA TYR A 80 2.61 3.58 -3.16
C TYR A 80 1.22 3.67 -3.79
N GLY A 81 0.27 3.04 -3.15
CA GLY A 81 -1.14 3.28 -3.36
C GLY A 81 -1.76 2.58 -4.57
N LEU A 82 -0.98 2.25 -5.59
CA LEU A 82 -1.55 1.74 -6.82
C LEU A 82 -2.18 0.35 -6.63
N SER A 83 -1.50 -0.55 -5.97
CA SER A 83 -2.01 -1.89 -5.72
C SER A 83 -3.19 -1.90 -4.75
N ASP A 84 -3.12 -1.09 -3.71
CA ASP A 84 -4.20 -0.98 -2.73
C ASP A 84 -5.46 -0.38 -3.35
N GLN A 85 -5.30 0.67 -4.15
CA GLN A 85 -6.41 1.29 -4.88
C GLN A 85 -7.01 0.33 -5.91
N VAL A 86 -6.20 -0.41 -6.63
CA VAL A 86 -6.65 -1.39 -7.61
C VAL A 86 -7.44 -2.51 -6.94
N ASN A 87 -6.96 -3.04 -5.83
CA ASN A 87 -7.67 -4.08 -5.08
C ASN A 87 -9.03 -3.60 -4.57
N TRP A 88 -9.10 -2.37 -4.08
CA TRP A 88 -10.35 -1.79 -3.61
C TRP A 88 -11.34 -1.59 -4.76
N LEU A 89 -10.88 -1.07 -5.89
CA LEU A 89 -11.70 -0.91 -7.09
C LEU A 89 -12.20 -2.25 -7.62
N HIS A 90 -11.35 -3.28 -7.65
CA HIS A 90 -11.76 -4.63 -8.03
C HIS A 90 -12.85 -5.17 -7.11
N ALA A 91 -12.73 -4.98 -5.80
CA ALA A 91 -13.75 -5.40 -4.84
C ALA A 91 -15.08 -4.70 -5.11
N LEU A 92 -15.06 -3.39 -5.38
CA LEU A 92 -16.26 -2.63 -5.72
C LEU A 92 -16.90 -3.09 -7.02
N ILE A 93 -16.10 -3.32 -8.07
CA ILE A 93 -16.59 -3.77 -9.36
C ILE A 93 -17.23 -5.15 -9.24
N LEU A 94 -16.61 -6.07 -8.51
CA LEU A 94 -17.16 -7.41 -8.28
C LEU A 94 -18.47 -7.35 -7.49
N ALA A 95 -18.53 -6.54 -6.44
CA ALA A 95 -19.73 -6.37 -5.63
C ALA A 95 -20.88 -5.78 -6.46
N ALA A 96 -20.61 -4.76 -7.27
CA ALA A 96 -21.61 -4.15 -8.16
C ALA A 96 -22.09 -5.14 -9.22
N GLY A 97 -21.19 -5.95 -9.80
CA GLY A 97 -21.54 -6.97 -10.78
C GLY A 97 -22.45 -8.04 -10.22
N VAL A 98 -22.14 -8.55 -9.03
CA VAL A 98 -23.00 -9.54 -8.33
C VAL A 98 -24.37 -8.96 -8.02
N PHE A 99 -24.42 -7.75 -7.51
CA PHE A 99 -25.68 -7.06 -7.22
C PHE A 99 -26.55 -6.90 -8.48
N PHE A 100 -25.94 -6.52 -9.58
CA PHE A 100 -26.64 -6.33 -10.86
C PHE A 100 -27.24 -7.64 -11.37
N VAL A 101 -26.51 -8.75 -11.27
CA VAL A 101 -26.97 -10.08 -11.69
C VAL A 101 -28.17 -10.52 -10.85
N ILE A 102 -28.10 -10.37 -9.52
CA ILE A 102 -29.20 -10.71 -8.61
C ILE A 102 -30.43 -9.90 -8.96
N PHE A 103 -30.28 -8.60 -9.19
CA PHE A 103 -31.39 -7.72 -9.55
C PHE A 103 -32.06 -8.15 -10.86
N ALA A 104 -31.27 -8.48 -11.87
CA ALA A 104 -31.78 -8.95 -13.16
C ALA A 104 -32.55 -10.27 -13.02
N VAL A 105 -32.06 -11.22 -12.22
CA VAL A 105 -32.73 -12.49 -11.96
C VAL A 105 -34.07 -12.26 -11.26
N VAL A 106 -34.12 -11.37 -10.26
CA VAL A 106 -35.37 -11.05 -9.56
C VAL A 106 -36.41 -10.45 -10.51
N ILE A 107 -36.02 -9.54 -11.39
CA ILE A 107 -36.93 -8.96 -12.38
C ILE A 107 -37.48 -10.03 -13.31
N VAL A 108 -36.64 -10.92 -13.82
CA VAL A 108 -37.08 -12.02 -14.72
C VAL A 108 -38.07 -12.91 -14.01
N VAL A 109 -37.81 -13.31 -12.78
CA VAL A 109 -38.72 -14.16 -11.98
C VAL A 109 -40.04 -13.44 -11.76
N MET A 110 -40.03 -12.15 -11.43
CA MET A 110 -41.28 -11.38 -11.23
C MET A 110 -42.07 -11.28 -12.52
N VAL A 111 -41.43 -11.03 -13.65
CA VAL A 111 -42.13 -10.91 -14.94
C VAL A 111 -42.71 -12.24 -15.38
N THR A 112 -41.97 -13.35 -15.23
CA THR A 112 -42.42 -14.69 -15.64
C THR A 112 -43.46 -15.27 -14.70
N SER A 113 -43.58 -14.80 -13.45
CA SER A 113 -44.57 -15.28 -12.48
C SER A 113 -45.88 -14.47 -12.50
N MET A 114 -45.96 -13.42 -13.31
CA MET A 114 -47.21 -12.68 -13.49
C MET A 114 -48.20 -13.48 -14.32
N PRO A 115 -49.48 -13.58 -13.85
CA PRO A 115 -50.52 -14.25 -14.62
C PRO A 115 -50.93 -13.48 -15.88
#